data_0a5403e85c8eb88e724d55ced03d33da
#
_entry.id   0a5403e85c8eb88e724d55ced03d33da
#
_cell.length_a   1.000
_cell.length_b   1.000
_cell.length_c   1.000
_cell.angle_alpha   90.00
_cell.angle_beta   90.00
_cell.angle_gamma   90.00
#
_symmetry.space_group_name_H-M   'P 1'
#
loop_
_entity.id
_entity.type
_entity.pdbx_description
1 polymer ?
#
loop_
_entity_poly.entity_id
_entity_poly.type
_entity_poly.pdbx_seq_one_letter_code
_entity_poly.pdbx_strand_id
1 'polypeptide(L)'
;MKRILASVLFCVVALPGAVLAQQKLKFAHVYETSEPYHKWALWAAEELPKRTGGRYSMDVFPASALGNETQINQALSLGTVDIIYTGQAFAARTYPPLAIGGAPYMFRDFDHWKKYSTSAVLNELADAYYAKGGNKPVAFTYYGVRHTTANKAIVKPEDMKGLKLRVPDAPLYVMYPKVVGANATPIAFAEVYLALQNKTVDAQENPLPTIEAKKFYEVQSHINLTGHITEMLLTIVSGQVWSKLSDADKKAFQDIFREAAAKATDDIVAAEAKLVGDFETKYKKTVVKSDRAAFQQVFLKFHNGPDATWDKALYDKVQAIK
;
A
#
# COMPACT_ATOMS: atom_id res chain seq x y z
N MET A 1 -65.55 17.47 -56.18
CA MET A 1 -64.50 18.00 -55.31
C MET A 1 -64.03 16.88 -54.42
N LYS A 2 -62.86 16.25 -54.72
CA LYS A 2 -62.30 15.17 -53.95
C LYS A 2 -61.13 15.74 -53.11
N ARG A 3 -61.24 15.73 -51.76
CA ARG A 3 -60.19 16.14 -50.85
C ARG A 3 -59.24 14.96 -50.63
N ILE A 4 -57.96 15.08 -51.00
CA ILE A 4 -56.90 14.15 -50.72
C ILE A 4 -56.29 14.57 -49.35
N LEU A 5 -56.47 13.72 -48.32
CA LEU A 5 -55.72 13.79 -47.06
C LEU A 5 -54.36 13.21 -47.25
N ALA A 6 -53.30 14.02 -47.18
CA ALA A 6 -51.94 13.55 -47.12
C ALA A 6 -51.57 13.24 -45.68
N SER A 7 -51.39 11.95 -45.34
CA SER A 7 -50.88 11.54 -44.03
C SER A 7 -49.35 11.64 -44.06
N VAL A 8 -48.77 12.56 -43.26
CA VAL A 8 -47.32 12.66 -43.06
C VAL A 8 -46.94 11.62 -42.01
N LEU A 9 -46.23 10.58 -42.44
CA LEU A 9 -45.65 9.55 -41.56
C LEU A 9 -44.34 10.09 -40.98
N PHE A 10 -44.33 10.42 -39.68
CA PHE A 10 -43.15 10.86 -38.97
C PHE A 10 -42.31 9.63 -38.58
N CYS A 11 -41.27 9.28 -39.37
CA CYS A 11 -40.29 8.25 -39.00
C CYS A 11 -39.38 8.82 -37.89
N VAL A 12 -39.60 8.38 -36.65
CA VAL A 12 -38.64 8.60 -35.55
C VAL A 12 -37.45 7.68 -35.80
N VAL A 13 -36.36 8.22 -36.34
CA VAL A 13 -35.10 7.51 -36.45
C VAL A 13 -34.50 7.44 -35.04
N ALA A 14 -34.67 6.33 -34.34
CA ALA A 14 -33.92 6.04 -33.13
C ALA A 14 -32.43 5.87 -33.50
N LEU A 15 -31.63 6.87 -33.24
CA LEU A 15 -30.18 6.79 -33.32
C LEU A 15 -29.72 5.70 -32.36
N PRO A 16 -29.01 4.65 -32.79
CA PRO A 16 -28.41 3.70 -31.88
C PRO A 16 -27.42 4.48 -31.00
N GLY A 17 -27.70 4.54 -29.70
CA GLY A 17 -26.76 5.07 -28.75
C GLY A 17 -25.42 4.35 -28.95
N ALA A 18 -24.35 5.08 -29.23
CA ALA A 18 -23.02 4.51 -29.36
C ALA A 18 -22.72 3.76 -28.04
N VAL A 19 -22.74 2.43 -28.08
CA VAL A 19 -22.25 1.59 -27.00
C VAL A 19 -20.74 1.85 -26.96
N LEU A 20 -20.31 2.73 -26.06
CA LEU A 20 -18.88 2.93 -25.80
C LEU A 20 -18.33 1.58 -25.38
N ALA A 21 -17.33 1.08 -26.12
CA ALA A 21 -16.66 -0.17 -25.77
C ALA A 21 -16.13 -0.07 -24.34
N GLN A 22 -16.46 -1.07 -23.50
CA GLN A 22 -15.97 -1.14 -22.14
C GLN A 22 -14.44 -1.12 -22.12
N GLN A 23 -13.84 -0.20 -21.40
CA GLN A 23 -12.40 -0.18 -21.19
C GLN A 23 -12.05 -1.13 -20.03
N LYS A 24 -11.23 -2.16 -20.34
CA LYS A 24 -10.75 -3.13 -19.35
C LYS A 24 -9.40 -2.72 -18.82
N LEU A 25 -9.29 -2.53 -17.49
CA LEU A 25 -8.11 -2.05 -16.78
C LEU A 25 -7.38 -3.22 -16.12
N LYS A 26 -6.07 -3.03 -15.88
CA LYS A 26 -5.22 -3.96 -15.13
C LYS A 26 -4.90 -3.36 -13.76
N PHE A 27 -5.28 -4.06 -12.70
CA PHE A 27 -4.93 -3.71 -11.33
C PHE A 27 -3.90 -4.71 -10.79
N ALA A 28 -2.67 -4.26 -10.54
CA ALA A 28 -1.57 -5.12 -10.11
C ALA A 28 -1.17 -4.85 -8.66
N HIS A 29 -0.81 -5.91 -7.94
CA HIS A 29 -0.21 -5.82 -6.61
C HIS A 29 0.64 -7.05 -6.27
N VAL A 30 1.50 -6.92 -5.25
CA VAL A 30 2.45 -7.97 -4.85
C VAL A 30 1.94 -8.88 -3.72
N TYR A 31 0.79 -8.56 -3.12
CA TYR A 31 0.23 -9.22 -1.93
C TYR A 31 -0.44 -10.54 -2.28
N GLU A 32 -0.52 -11.46 -1.29
CA GLU A 32 -1.12 -12.78 -1.47
C GLU A 32 -2.65 -12.70 -1.58
N THR A 33 -3.23 -13.72 -2.21
CA THR A 33 -4.69 -13.78 -2.42
C THR A 33 -5.49 -13.97 -1.12
N SER A 34 -4.85 -14.42 -0.05
CA SER A 34 -5.45 -14.56 1.29
C SER A 34 -5.49 -13.25 2.09
N GLU A 35 -4.78 -12.20 1.62
CA GLU A 35 -4.70 -10.93 2.35
C GLU A 35 -5.92 -10.03 2.10
N PRO A 36 -6.33 -9.21 3.07
CA PRO A 36 -7.45 -8.27 2.92
C PRO A 36 -7.33 -7.33 1.71
N TYR A 37 -6.11 -6.96 1.32
CA TYR A 37 -5.86 -6.11 0.15
C TYR A 37 -6.42 -6.72 -1.13
N HIS A 38 -6.17 -8.02 -1.36
CA HIS A 38 -6.68 -8.71 -2.54
C HIS A 38 -8.20 -8.85 -2.49
N LYS A 39 -8.76 -9.24 -1.34
CA LYS A 39 -10.21 -9.34 -1.14
C LYS A 39 -10.92 -8.03 -1.55
N TRP A 40 -10.41 -6.90 -1.07
CA TRP A 40 -11.05 -5.60 -1.34
C TRP A 40 -10.67 -5.01 -2.70
N ALA A 41 -9.58 -5.45 -3.33
CA ALA A 41 -9.30 -5.19 -4.74
C ALA A 41 -10.32 -5.90 -5.65
N LEU A 42 -10.68 -7.16 -5.35
CA LEU A 42 -11.73 -7.90 -6.08
C LEU A 42 -13.10 -7.24 -5.91
N TRP A 43 -13.46 -6.83 -4.68
CA TRP A 43 -14.68 -6.07 -4.45
C TRP A 43 -14.72 -4.78 -5.27
N ALA A 44 -13.63 -4.02 -5.32
CA ALA A 44 -13.54 -2.81 -6.14
C ALA A 44 -13.69 -3.14 -7.64
N ALA A 45 -13.17 -4.29 -8.11
CA ALA A 45 -13.35 -4.75 -9.48
C ALA A 45 -14.80 -5.07 -9.83
N GLU A 46 -15.57 -5.60 -8.87
CA GLU A 46 -17.00 -5.85 -9.04
C GLU A 46 -17.84 -4.56 -9.03
N GLU A 47 -17.45 -3.55 -8.23
CA GLU A 47 -18.17 -2.27 -8.11
C GLU A 47 -17.90 -1.33 -9.29
N LEU A 48 -16.72 -1.41 -9.90
CA LEU A 48 -16.30 -0.47 -10.93
C LEU A 48 -17.27 -0.42 -12.14
N PRO A 49 -17.66 -1.54 -12.78
CA PRO A 49 -18.63 -1.49 -13.87
C PRO A 49 -20.00 -1.00 -13.41
N LYS A 50 -20.43 -1.34 -12.19
CA LYS A 50 -21.73 -0.92 -11.66
C LYS A 50 -21.80 0.61 -11.51
N ARG A 51 -20.76 1.21 -10.92
CA ARG A 51 -20.74 2.65 -10.62
C ARG A 51 -20.29 3.52 -11.79
N THR A 52 -19.76 2.91 -12.87
CA THR A 52 -19.38 3.62 -14.08
C THR A 52 -20.31 3.32 -15.27
N GLY A 53 -21.48 2.67 -15.02
CA GLY A 53 -22.44 2.34 -16.09
C GLY A 53 -21.84 1.45 -17.19
N GLY A 54 -20.97 0.51 -16.82
CA GLY A 54 -20.32 -0.45 -17.72
C GLY A 54 -19.15 0.12 -18.53
N ARG A 55 -18.79 1.40 -18.39
CA ARG A 55 -17.69 2.02 -19.16
C ARG A 55 -16.33 1.45 -18.81
N TYR A 56 -16.12 1.07 -17.55
CA TYR A 56 -14.85 0.51 -17.05
C TYR A 56 -15.07 -0.81 -16.34
N SER A 57 -14.13 -1.73 -16.56
CA SER A 57 -13.98 -2.97 -15.78
C SER A 57 -12.49 -3.15 -15.46
N MET A 58 -12.13 -4.01 -14.51
CA MET A 58 -10.73 -4.29 -14.24
C MET A 58 -10.51 -5.75 -13.87
N ASP A 59 -9.34 -6.29 -14.27
CA ASP A 59 -8.80 -7.54 -13.78
C ASP A 59 -7.76 -7.26 -12.70
N VAL A 60 -7.79 -8.03 -11.61
CA VAL A 60 -6.83 -7.94 -10.51
C VAL A 60 -5.74 -8.99 -10.68
N PHE A 61 -4.49 -8.56 -10.65
CA PHE A 61 -3.29 -9.40 -10.79
C PHE A 61 -2.51 -9.40 -9.46
N PRO A 62 -2.74 -10.40 -8.58
CA PRO A 62 -2.10 -10.51 -7.27
C PRO A 62 -0.73 -11.15 -7.32
N ALA A 63 -0.09 -11.26 -6.15
CA ALA A 63 1.10 -12.09 -5.88
C ALA A 63 2.26 -11.85 -6.88
N SER A 64 2.48 -10.61 -7.27
CA SER A 64 3.53 -10.23 -8.22
C SER A 64 3.35 -10.81 -9.64
N ALA A 65 2.11 -11.16 -10.05
CA ALA A 65 1.84 -11.73 -11.37
C ALA A 65 2.27 -10.83 -12.54
N LEU A 66 2.28 -9.51 -12.37
CA LEU A 66 2.76 -8.54 -13.36
C LEU A 66 4.12 -7.91 -13.01
N GLY A 67 4.86 -8.51 -12.07
CA GLY A 67 6.18 -8.07 -11.65
C GLY A 67 6.25 -7.68 -10.18
N ASN A 68 7.47 -7.45 -9.69
CA ASN A 68 7.71 -6.96 -8.33
C ASN A 68 7.28 -5.49 -8.18
N GLU A 69 7.31 -4.97 -6.95
CA GLU A 69 6.76 -3.64 -6.66
C GLU A 69 7.48 -2.51 -7.42
N THR A 70 8.79 -2.60 -7.64
CA THR A 70 9.53 -1.67 -8.49
C THR A 70 9.02 -1.72 -9.94
N GLN A 71 8.82 -2.93 -10.48
CA GLN A 71 8.37 -3.14 -11.86
C GLN A 71 6.94 -2.65 -12.08
N ILE A 72 6.00 -2.92 -11.16
CA ILE A 72 4.62 -2.43 -11.33
C ILE A 72 4.51 -0.91 -11.20
N ASN A 73 5.33 -0.24 -10.38
CA ASN A 73 5.42 1.22 -10.35
C ASN A 73 5.94 1.79 -11.68
N GLN A 74 6.94 1.15 -12.29
CA GLN A 74 7.43 1.51 -13.63
C GLN A 74 6.35 1.28 -14.70
N ALA A 75 5.68 0.11 -14.65
CA ALA A 75 4.60 -0.26 -15.57
C ALA A 75 3.41 0.73 -15.49
N LEU A 76 3.07 1.22 -14.29
CA LEU A 76 2.08 2.28 -14.08
C LEU A 76 2.49 3.58 -14.80
N SER A 77 3.74 3.99 -14.65
CA SER A 77 4.26 5.22 -15.28
C SER A 77 4.31 5.11 -16.81
N LEU A 78 4.54 3.90 -17.33
CA LEU A 78 4.51 3.60 -18.77
C LEU A 78 3.10 3.37 -19.31
N GLY A 79 2.09 3.23 -18.42
CA GLY A 79 0.69 2.95 -18.80
C GLY A 79 0.43 1.52 -19.29
N THR A 80 1.31 0.57 -18.98
CA THR A 80 1.12 -0.87 -19.28
C THR A 80 0.36 -1.61 -18.17
N VAL A 81 0.29 -1.00 -16.98
CA VAL A 81 -0.59 -1.30 -15.85
C VAL A 81 -1.36 -0.03 -15.52
N ASP A 82 -2.64 -0.16 -15.19
CA ASP A 82 -3.55 0.98 -15.04
C ASP A 82 -3.74 1.40 -13.58
N ILE A 83 -3.70 0.45 -12.66
CA ILE A 83 -3.91 0.66 -11.23
C ILE A 83 -2.93 -0.22 -10.45
N ILE A 84 -2.37 0.30 -9.35
CA ILE A 84 -1.52 -0.49 -8.46
C ILE A 84 -1.85 -0.25 -6.99
N TYR A 85 -1.54 -1.25 -6.14
CA TYR A 85 -1.17 -0.98 -4.74
C TYR A 85 0.33 -0.83 -4.64
N THR A 86 0.78 0.16 -3.89
CA THR A 86 2.21 0.36 -3.60
C THR A 86 2.41 1.04 -2.24
N GLY A 87 3.53 0.70 -1.55
CA GLY A 87 3.94 1.38 -0.33
C GLY A 87 4.45 2.80 -0.60
N GLN A 88 4.34 3.67 0.42
CA GLN A 88 4.81 5.06 0.31
C GLN A 88 6.28 5.17 -0.08
N ALA A 89 7.13 4.25 0.39
CA ALA A 89 8.56 4.23 0.08
C ALA A 89 8.85 4.05 -1.42
N PHE A 90 8.04 3.25 -2.13
CA PHE A 90 8.17 3.09 -3.58
C PHE A 90 7.64 4.31 -4.33
N ALA A 91 6.49 4.85 -3.92
CA ALA A 91 5.93 6.07 -4.47
C ALA A 91 6.87 7.28 -4.26
N ALA A 92 7.60 7.32 -3.15
CA ALA A 92 8.57 8.36 -2.83
C ALA A 92 9.75 8.44 -3.81
N ARG A 93 9.99 7.43 -4.66
CA ARG A 93 10.93 7.55 -5.78
C ARG A 93 10.52 8.65 -6.78
N THR A 94 9.23 8.90 -6.92
CA THR A 94 8.70 9.99 -7.76
C THR A 94 8.68 11.32 -7.01
N TYR A 95 8.25 11.32 -5.74
CA TYR A 95 8.19 12.50 -4.88
C TYR A 95 8.72 12.19 -3.49
N PRO A 96 10.02 12.45 -3.21
CA PRO A 96 10.71 12.02 -2.00
C PRO A 96 10.04 12.42 -0.67
N PRO A 97 9.42 13.61 -0.51
CA PRO A 97 8.76 13.97 0.75
C PRO A 97 7.61 13.03 1.15
N LEU A 98 7.00 12.30 0.19
CA LEU A 98 5.94 11.32 0.48
C LEU A 98 6.42 10.19 1.41
N ALA A 99 7.74 9.93 1.46
CA ALA A 99 8.34 8.92 2.34
C ALA A 99 8.08 9.16 3.83
N ILE A 100 7.75 10.38 4.24
CA ILE A 100 7.56 10.73 5.67
C ILE A 100 6.54 9.81 6.36
N GLY A 101 5.45 9.46 5.68
CA GLY A 101 4.40 8.61 6.25
C GLY A 101 4.79 7.14 6.43
N GLY A 102 5.94 6.70 5.88
CA GLY A 102 6.50 5.37 6.08
C GLY A 102 7.78 5.37 6.93
N ALA A 103 8.15 6.53 7.51
CA ALA A 103 9.36 6.62 8.33
C ALA A 103 9.19 5.85 9.65
N PRO A 104 10.25 5.15 10.12
CA PRO A 104 10.17 4.41 11.37
C PRO A 104 9.78 5.32 12.54
N TYR A 105 8.81 4.87 13.35
CA TYR A 105 8.28 5.57 14.54
C TYR A 105 7.73 6.98 14.25
N MET A 106 7.31 7.27 13.03
CA MET A 106 6.69 8.55 12.67
C MET A 106 5.37 8.77 13.39
N PHE A 107 4.55 7.73 13.51
CA PHE A 107 3.25 7.79 14.19
C PHE A 107 3.33 7.25 15.61
N ARG A 108 2.64 7.93 16.53
CA ARG A 108 2.53 7.53 17.94
C ARG A 108 1.77 6.21 18.09
N ASP A 109 0.65 6.10 17.38
CA ASP A 109 -0.31 5.00 17.43
C ASP A 109 -1.17 4.96 16.16
N PHE A 110 -2.14 4.05 16.12
CA PHE A 110 -3.09 3.91 15.02
C PHE A 110 -3.98 5.15 14.84
N ASP A 111 -4.40 5.80 15.94
CA ASP A 111 -5.26 6.99 15.85
C ASP A 111 -4.53 8.17 15.20
N HIS A 112 -3.25 8.36 15.52
CA HIS A 112 -2.42 9.37 14.86
C HIS A 112 -2.28 9.07 13.36
N TRP A 113 -2.00 7.82 12.98
CA TRP A 113 -1.96 7.39 11.59
C TRP A 113 -3.31 7.62 10.89
N LYS A 114 -4.42 7.23 11.53
CA LYS A 114 -5.78 7.39 11.00
C LYS A 114 -6.11 8.85 10.69
N LYS A 115 -5.75 9.76 11.59
CA LYS A 115 -5.93 11.20 11.37
C LYS A 115 -5.02 11.73 10.26
N TYR A 116 -3.76 11.25 10.21
CA TYR A 116 -2.86 11.57 9.11
C TYR A 116 -3.42 11.10 7.76
N SER A 117 -3.98 9.90 7.68
CA SER A 117 -4.49 9.29 6.44
C SER A 117 -5.63 10.09 5.77
N THR A 118 -6.27 11.00 6.52
CA THR A 118 -7.35 11.89 6.03
C THR A 118 -6.96 13.37 6.11
N SER A 119 -5.72 13.68 6.50
CA SER A 119 -5.27 15.05 6.75
C SER A 119 -5.02 15.86 5.48
N ALA A 120 -5.06 17.19 5.61
CA ALA A 120 -4.62 18.09 4.55
C ALA A 120 -3.15 17.86 4.17
N VAL A 121 -2.29 17.51 5.15
CA VAL A 121 -0.87 17.23 4.92
C VAL A 121 -0.67 16.08 3.94
N LEU A 122 -1.37 14.95 4.11
CA LEU A 122 -1.28 13.82 3.17
C LEU A 122 -1.87 14.18 1.80
N ASN A 123 -2.98 14.93 1.78
CA ASN A 123 -3.57 15.38 0.52
C ASN A 123 -2.61 16.30 -0.27
N GLU A 124 -1.94 17.24 0.40
CA GLU A 124 -0.90 18.11 -0.21
C GLU A 124 0.24 17.25 -0.81
N LEU A 125 0.71 16.23 -0.07
CA LEU A 125 1.75 15.32 -0.56
C LEU A 125 1.29 14.47 -1.74
N ALA A 126 0.05 13.99 -1.74
CA ALA A 126 -0.54 13.21 -2.82
C ALA A 126 -0.75 14.06 -4.09
N ASP A 127 -1.15 15.31 -3.93
CA ASP A 127 -1.31 16.24 -5.06
C ASP A 127 0.05 16.64 -5.63
N ALA A 128 1.07 16.86 -4.81
CA ALA A 128 2.44 17.10 -5.24
C ALA A 128 3.04 15.88 -5.97
N TYR A 129 2.77 14.66 -5.48
CA TYR A 129 3.13 13.42 -6.18
C TYR A 129 2.48 13.36 -7.56
N TYR A 130 1.16 13.64 -7.64
CA TYR A 130 0.43 13.67 -8.91
C TYR A 130 0.99 14.72 -9.87
N ALA A 131 1.22 15.94 -9.40
CA ALA A 131 1.80 17.01 -10.20
C ALA A 131 3.19 16.65 -10.74
N LYS A 132 3.99 15.90 -9.95
CA LYS A 132 5.35 15.52 -10.34
C LYS A 132 5.40 14.33 -11.31
N GLY A 133 4.54 13.31 -11.09
CA GLY A 133 4.62 12.02 -11.79
C GLY A 133 3.44 11.72 -12.71
N GLY A 134 2.37 12.53 -12.68
CA GLY A 134 1.17 12.34 -13.50
C GLY A 134 0.24 11.22 -13.07
N ASN A 135 0.65 10.32 -12.15
CA ASN A 135 -0.17 9.22 -11.66
C ASN A 135 -0.95 9.65 -10.41
N LYS A 136 -2.25 9.36 -10.35
CA LYS A 136 -3.14 9.89 -9.31
C LYS A 136 -3.35 8.91 -8.15
N PRO A 137 -2.88 9.23 -6.93
CA PRO A 137 -3.32 8.52 -5.72
C PRO A 137 -4.80 8.80 -5.47
N VAL A 138 -5.60 7.74 -5.32
CA VAL A 138 -7.06 7.84 -5.15
C VAL A 138 -7.53 7.36 -3.79
N ALA A 139 -6.75 6.50 -3.12
CA ALA A 139 -7.06 6.01 -1.79
C ALA A 139 -5.79 5.65 -1.01
N PHE A 140 -5.93 5.61 0.32
CA PHE A 140 -4.90 5.27 1.30
C PHE A 140 -5.42 4.19 2.22
N THR A 141 -4.75 3.03 2.22
CA THR A 141 -5.16 1.85 2.98
C THR A 141 -4.16 1.61 4.11
N TYR A 142 -4.63 1.36 5.32
CA TYR A 142 -3.77 0.87 6.39
C TYR A 142 -3.14 -0.46 5.99
N TYR A 143 -1.80 -0.54 5.97
CA TYR A 143 -1.11 -1.79 5.66
C TYR A 143 -0.83 -2.61 6.92
N GLY A 144 -0.76 -1.95 8.05
CA GLY A 144 -0.48 -2.54 9.34
C GLY A 144 0.79 -2.00 10.00
N VAL A 145 1.02 -2.45 11.22
CA VAL A 145 2.27 -2.18 11.95
C VAL A 145 3.30 -3.25 11.59
N ARG A 146 4.46 -2.81 11.11
CA ARG A 146 5.56 -3.70 10.73
C ARG A 146 6.36 -4.15 11.94
N HIS A 147 6.63 -5.44 11.97
CA HIS A 147 7.37 -6.15 13.01
C HIS A 147 8.49 -6.97 12.40
N THR A 148 9.51 -7.30 13.19
CA THR A 148 10.67 -8.07 12.72
C THR A 148 10.51 -9.54 13.08
N THR A 149 10.63 -10.46 12.09
CA THR A 149 10.81 -11.88 12.39
C THR A 149 12.29 -12.28 12.31
N ALA A 150 12.71 -13.19 13.16
CA ALA A 150 14.08 -13.69 13.22
C ALA A 150 14.11 -15.09 13.88
N ASN A 151 15.30 -15.72 13.92
CA ASN A 151 15.52 -16.94 14.68
C ASN A 151 16.13 -16.67 16.06
N LYS A 152 15.90 -15.49 16.61
CA LYS A 152 16.31 -15.07 17.96
C LYS A 152 15.36 -13.98 18.48
N ALA A 153 15.36 -13.79 19.80
CA ALA A 153 14.66 -12.67 20.43
C ALA A 153 15.36 -11.35 20.09
N ILE A 154 14.54 -10.32 19.78
CA ILE A 154 14.96 -8.92 19.55
C ILE A 154 14.15 -8.07 20.53
N VAL A 155 14.76 -7.72 21.65
CA VAL A 155 14.12 -6.90 22.72
C VAL A 155 14.49 -5.44 22.55
N LYS A 156 15.73 -5.12 22.21
CA LYS A 156 16.27 -3.76 22.09
C LYS A 156 17.07 -3.57 20.80
N PRO A 157 17.37 -2.34 20.38
CA PRO A 157 18.06 -2.07 19.10
C PRO A 157 19.39 -2.82 18.95
N GLU A 158 20.17 -2.99 20.03
CA GLU A 158 21.46 -3.66 20.02
C GLU A 158 21.35 -5.13 19.61
N ASP A 159 20.20 -5.78 19.84
CA ASP A 159 19.96 -7.18 19.47
C ASP A 159 19.92 -7.37 17.96
N MET A 160 19.75 -6.29 17.20
CA MET A 160 19.72 -6.31 15.73
C MET A 160 21.10 -6.17 15.09
N LYS A 161 22.13 -5.78 15.88
CA LYS A 161 23.47 -5.52 15.35
C LYS A 161 24.00 -6.70 14.55
N GLY A 162 24.40 -6.43 13.31
CA GLY A 162 25.00 -7.40 12.39
C GLY A 162 24.03 -8.37 11.73
N LEU A 163 22.72 -8.38 12.08
CA LEU A 163 21.73 -9.22 11.40
C LEU A 163 21.63 -8.83 9.93
N LYS A 164 21.58 -9.81 9.04
CA LYS A 164 21.19 -9.61 7.65
C LYS A 164 19.68 -9.49 7.59
N LEU A 165 19.21 -8.25 7.61
CA LEU A 165 17.77 -7.96 7.59
C LEU A 165 17.31 -7.72 6.17
N ARG A 166 16.43 -8.61 5.67
CA ARG A 166 15.73 -8.33 4.42
C ARG A 166 14.80 -7.14 4.61
N VAL A 167 14.86 -6.22 3.68
CA VAL A 167 13.92 -5.11 3.54
C VAL A 167 13.38 -5.05 2.10
N PRO A 168 12.22 -4.40 1.86
CA PRO A 168 11.79 -4.09 0.51
C PRO A 168 12.83 -3.23 -0.23
N ASP A 169 12.88 -3.37 -1.58
CA ASP A 169 13.83 -2.64 -2.42
C ASP A 169 13.36 -1.19 -2.65
N ALA A 170 13.39 -0.38 -1.57
CA ALA A 170 13.19 1.06 -1.65
C ALA A 170 14.04 1.78 -0.57
N PRO A 171 14.56 3.00 -0.86
CA PRO A 171 15.53 3.67 0.01
C PRO A 171 15.09 3.87 1.45
N LEU A 172 13.81 4.18 1.68
CA LEU A 172 13.28 4.41 3.04
C LEU A 172 13.44 3.19 3.94
N TYR A 173 13.23 1.98 3.42
CA TYR A 173 13.32 0.76 4.24
C TYR A 173 14.73 0.42 4.67
N VAL A 174 15.76 0.97 4.01
CA VAL A 174 17.17 0.81 4.42
C VAL A 174 17.47 1.62 5.68
N MET A 175 16.66 2.64 6.01
CA MET A 175 16.83 3.48 7.19
C MET A 175 16.74 2.67 8.49
N TYR A 176 15.75 1.78 8.61
CA TYR A 176 15.54 1.00 9.83
C TYR A 176 16.77 0.12 10.19
N PRO A 177 17.25 -0.80 9.32
CA PRO A 177 18.45 -1.58 9.64
C PRO A 177 19.70 -0.71 9.84
N LYS A 178 19.89 0.37 9.06
CA LYS A 178 21.05 1.26 9.20
C LYS A 178 21.13 1.85 10.63
N VAL A 179 20.00 2.30 11.17
CA VAL A 179 19.94 2.95 12.50
C VAL A 179 20.21 1.96 13.63
N VAL A 180 19.72 0.72 13.51
CA VAL A 180 19.87 -0.30 14.56
C VAL A 180 21.13 -1.16 14.38
N GLY A 181 22.00 -0.82 13.42
CA GLY A 181 23.25 -1.54 13.17
C GLY A 181 23.09 -2.91 12.52
N ALA A 182 21.94 -3.17 11.88
CA ALA A 182 21.73 -4.36 11.05
C ALA A 182 22.19 -4.11 9.61
N ASN A 183 22.46 -5.19 8.88
CA ASN A 183 22.86 -5.17 7.47
C ASN A 183 21.59 -5.23 6.59
N ALA A 184 21.24 -4.13 5.92
CA ALA A 184 20.12 -4.11 4.99
C ALA A 184 20.39 -4.98 3.77
N THR A 185 19.44 -5.85 3.43
CA THR A 185 19.48 -6.71 2.25
C THR A 185 18.18 -6.53 1.46
N PRO A 186 18.13 -5.59 0.50
CA PRO A 186 16.95 -5.38 -0.34
C PRO A 186 16.68 -6.61 -1.21
N ILE A 187 15.51 -7.22 -1.07
CA ILE A 187 15.06 -8.39 -1.83
C ILE A 187 13.59 -8.21 -2.19
N ALA A 188 13.21 -8.59 -3.43
CA ALA A 188 11.82 -8.54 -3.89
C ALA A 188 10.92 -9.43 -3.01
N PHE A 189 9.65 -8.98 -2.80
CA PHE A 189 8.74 -9.62 -1.83
C PHE A 189 8.48 -11.10 -2.12
N ALA A 190 8.37 -11.50 -3.39
CA ALA A 190 8.16 -12.89 -3.78
C ALA A 190 9.31 -13.82 -3.39
N GLU A 191 10.53 -13.31 -3.22
CA GLU A 191 11.75 -14.09 -2.97
C GLU A 191 12.06 -14.28 -1.47
N VAL A 192 11.36 -13.56 -0.58
CA VAL A 192 11.71 -13.46 0.84
C VAL A 192 11.63 -14.80 1.56
N TYR A 193 10.62 -15.63 1.30
CA TYR A 193 10.47 -16.93 1.96
C TYR A 193 11.71 -17.82 1.69
N LEU A 194 12.11 -17.93 0.42
CA LEU A 194 13.29 -18.70 0.03
C LEU A 194 14.59 -18.13 0.59
N ALA A 195 14.72 -16.81 0.63
CA ALA A 195 15.90 -16.15 1.21
C ALA A 195 16.05 -16.43 2.71
N LEU A 196 14.95 -16.47 3.46
CA LEU A 196 14.92 -16.87 4.87
C LEU A 196 15.19 -18.37 5.05
N GLN A 197 14.54 -19.22 4.24
CA GLN A 197 14.72 -20.67 4.28
C GLN A 197 16.18 -21.08 4.01
N ASN A 198 16.82 -20.47 3.03
CA ASN A 198 18.20 -20.73 2.64
C ASN A 198 19.23 -19.97 3.48
N LYS A 199 18.76 -19.18 4.50
CA LYS A 199 19.63 -18.36 5.35
C LYS A 199 20.48 -17.32 4.58
N THR A 200 20.03 -16.91 3.41
CA THR A 200 20.62 -15.76 2.69
C THR A 200 20.46 -14.50 3.51
N VAL A 201 19.34 -14.40 4.23
CA VAL A 201 19.06 -13.38 5.25
C VAL A 201 18.64 -14.05 6.57
N ASP A 202 18.90 -13.36 7.70
CA ASP A 202 18.60 -13.85 9.04
C ASP A 202 17.21 -13.46 9.53
N ALA A 203 16.69 -12.37 8.98
CA ALA A 203 15.46 -11.71 9.43
C ALA A 203 14.76 -11.01 8.27
N GLN A 204 13.48 -10.72 8.45
CA GLN A 204 12.67 -9.86 7.61
C GLN A 204 11.73 -9.00 8.48
N GLU A 205 11.05 -8.02 7.90
CA GLU A 205 10.10 -7.17 8.58
C GLU A 205 8.85 -6.96 7.72
N ASN A 206 7.66 -7.13 8.33
CA ASN A 206 6.34 -6.95 7.71
C ASN A 206 5.25 -6.85 8.78
N PRO A 207 4.01 -6.43 8.43
CA PRO A 207 2.85 -6.56 9.29
C PRO A 207 2.48 -8.02 9.56
N LEU A 208 1.81 -8.26 10.69
CA LEU A 208 1.43 -9.62 11.11
C LEU A 208 0.57 -10.37 10.08
N PRO A 209 -0.45 -9.75 9.43
CA PRO A 209 -1.22 -10.43 8.39
C PRO A 209 -0.37 -10.90 7.21
N THR A 210 0.60 -10.09 6.80
CA THR A 210 1.53 -10.44 5.73
C THR A 210 2.52 -11.53 6.15
N ILE A 211 3.00 -11.51 7.41
CA ILE A 211 3.84 -12.58 7.98
C ILE A 211 3.07 -13.91 7.96
N GLU A 212 1.78 -13.90 8.29
CA GLU A 212 0.91 -15.08 8.22
C GLU A 212 0.72 -15.55 6.77
N ALA A 213 0.27 -14.67 5.88
CA ALA A 213 -0.07 -15.01 4.50
C ALA A 213 1.13 -15.56 3.72
N LYS A 214 2.33 -14.98 3.93
CA LYS A 214 3.61 -15.45 3.34
C LYS A 214 4.23 -16.61 4.10
N LYS A 215 3.63 -17.07 5.20
CA LYS A 215 4.10 -18.17 6.02
C LYS A 215 5.53 -17.99 6.53
N PHE A 216 5.98 -16.76 6.75
CA PHE A 216 7.34 -16.52 7.24
C PHE A 216 7.59 -17.18 8.60
N TYR A 217 6.53 -17.41 9.37
CA TYR A 217 6.61 -18.17 10.64
C TYR A 217 7.09 -19.63 10.46
N GLU A 218 6.98 -20.24 9.27
CA GLU A 218 7.49 -21.60 9.05
C GLU A 218 9.02 -21.65 9.08
N VAL A 219 9.68 -20.56 8.63
CA VAL A 219 11.13 -20.44 8.50
C VAL A 219 11.75 -19.48 9.53
N GLN A 220 10.93 -18.89 10.40
CA GLN A 220 11.35 -17.99 11.49
C GLN A 220 10.72 -18.43 12.80
N SER A 221 11.49 -18.48 13.88
CA SER A 221 11.03 -18.96 15.20
C SER A 221 10.44 -17.87 16.09
N HIS A 222 10.82 -16.60 15.87
CA HIS A 222 10.43 -15.46 16.70
C HIS A 222 9.69 -14.41 15.89
N ILE A 223 8.59 -13.92 16.47
CA ILE A 223 7.86 -12.74 16.02
C ILE A 223 8.17 -11.62 17.01
N ASN A 224 9.07 -10.72 16.64
CA ASN A 224 9.51 -9.64 17.51
C ASN A 224 8.66 -8.39 17.24
N LEU A 225 7.85 -7.99 18.23
CA LEU A 225 6.88 -6.89 18.10
C LEU A 225 7.59 -5.52 18.17
N THR A 226 8.47 -5.25 17.22
CA THR A 226 9.25 -4.01 17.14
C THR A 226 8.38 -2.78 16.85
N GLY A 227 7.28 -2.94 16.11
CA GLY A 227 6.32 -1.87 15.82
C GLY A 227 6.98 -0.63 15.19
N HIS A 228 7.97 -0.84 14.32
CA HIS A 228 8.86 0.22 13.86
C HIS A 228 8.27 1.10 12.76
N ILE A 229 7.34 0.60 11.95
CA ILE A 229 6.63 1.39 10.92
C ILE A 229 5.14 1.09 11.02
N THR A 230 4.32 2.14 11.13
CA THR A 230 2.88 2.07 10.84
C THR A 230 2.70 2.47 9.39
N GLU A 231 2.40 1.49 8.54
CA GLU A 231 2.51 1.69 7.10
C GLU A 231 1.17 1.84 6.39
N MET A 232 1.23 2.42 5.21
CA MET A 232 0.11 2.71 4.33
C MET A 232 0.41 2.21 2.92
N LEU A 233 -0.61 1.66 2.27
CA LEU A 233 -0.62 1.43 0.83
C LEU A 233 -1.37 2.55 0.13
N LEU A 234 -0.82 3.00 -0.98
CA LEU A 234 -1.48 3.89 -1.91
C LEU A 234 -2.15 3.06 -3.01
N THR A 235 -3.41 3.37 -3.30
CA THR A 235 -4.03 2.97 -4.57
C THR A 235 -3.77 4.08 -5.57
N ILE A 236 -3.02 3.79 -6.64
CA ILE A 236 -2.62 4.78 -7.63
C ILE A 236 -3.17 4.38 -9.00
N VAL A 237 -3.87 5.31 -9.65
CA VAL A 237 -4.35 5.18 -11.02
C VAL A 237 -3.37 5.86 -11.97
N SER A 238 -3.03 5.20 -13.09
CA SER A 238 -2.12 5.78 -14.09
C SER A 238 -2.65 7.08 -14.67
N GLY A 239 -1.75 8.01 -14.96
CA GLY A 239 -2.12 9.28 -15.56
C GLY A 239 -2.80 9.13 -16.93
N GLN A 240 -2.45 8.08 -17.66
CA GLN A 240 -3.05 7.76 -18.97
C GLN A 240 -4.53 7.37 -18.86
N VAL A 241 -4.92 6.71 -17.76
CA VAL A 241 -6.33 6.42 -17.46
C VAL A 241 -6.97 7.67 -16.85
N TRP A 242 -6.39 8.21 -15.78
CA TRP A 242 -6.98 9.29 -14.99
C TRP A 242 -7.33 10.54 -15.81
N SER A 243 -6.48 10.94 -16.76
CA SER A 243 -6.70 12.11 -17.61
C SER A 243 -7.89 11.97 -18.56
N LYS A 244 -8.28 10.73 -18.90
CA LYS A 244 -9.38 10.44 -19.83
C LYS A 244 -10.74 10.25 -19.12
N LEU A 245 -10.72 10.10 -17.78
CA LEU A 245 -11.96 9.94 -17.01
C LEU A 245 -12.77 11.23 -17.02
N SER A 246 -14.10 11.10 -17.18
CA SER A 246 -15.04 12.19 -16.86
C SER A 246 -14.98 12.51 -15.35
N ASP A 247 -15.46 13.68 -14.94
CA ASP A 247 -15.49 14.05 -13.53
C ASP A 247 -16.38 13.09 -12.72
N ALA A 248 -17.46 12.60 -13.30
CA ALA A 248 -18.31 11.58 -12.70
C ALA A 248 -17.56 10.25 -12.49
N ASP A 249 -16.76 9.82 -13.48
CA ASP A 249 -15.96 8.60 -13.38
C ASP A 249 -14.79 8.77 -12.39
N LYS A 250 -14.13 9.93 -12.37
CA LYS A 250 -13.11 10.25 -11.35
C LYS A 250 -13.67 10.12 -9.95
N LYS A 251 -14.87 10.66 -9.73
CA LYS A 251 -15.57 10.52 -8.44
C LYS A 251 -15.89 9.06 -8.12
N ALA A 252 -16.41 8.30 -9.09
CA ALA A 252 -16.72 6.88 -8.91
C ALA A 252 -15.47 6.07 -8.52
N PHE A 253 -14.33 6.28 -9.22
CA PHE A 253 -13.05 5.65 -8.87
C PHE A 253 -12.62 6.00 -7.45
N GLN A 254 -12.63 7.28 -7.08
CA GLN A 254 -12.25 7.71 -5.74
C GLN A 254 -13.15 7.09 -4.67
N ASP A 255 -14.47 7.11 -4.86
CA ASP A 255 -15.42 6.57 -3.89
C ASP A 255 -15.23 5.05 -3.72
N ILE A 256 -15.09 4.30 -4.81
CA ILE A 256 -14.87 2.84 -4.79
C ILE A 256 -13.58 2.49 -4.03
N PHE A 257 -12.46 3.11 -4.41
CA PHE A 257 -11.17 2.77 -3.81
C PHE A 257 -11.04 3.25 -2.37
N ARG A 258 -11.65 4.37 -1.99
CA ARG A 258 -11.73 4.82 -0.60
C ARG A 258 -12.59 3.89 0.26
N GLU A 259 -13.71 3.41 -0.27
CA GLU A 259 -14.54 2.42 0.41
C GLU A 259 -13.81 1.08 0.58
N ALA A 260 -13.15 0.60 -0.47
CA ALA A 260 -12.30 -0.58 -0.40
C ALA A 260 -11.17 -0.43 0.63
N ALA A 261 -10.51 0.74 0.66
CA ALA A 261 -9.45 1.06 1.61
C ALA A 261 -9.94 1.07 3.06
N ALA A 262 -11.12 1.64 3.33
CA ALA A 262 -11.72 1.64 4.66
C ALA A 262 -12.02 0.21 5.14
N LYS A 263 -12.68 -0.59 4.30
CA LYS A 263 -13.01 -1.99 4.61
C LYS A 263 -11.76 -2.87 4.80
N ALA A 264 -10.73 -2.66 3.95
CA ALA A 264 -9.45 -3.35 4.12
C ALA A 264 -8.77 -2.96 5.43
N THR A 265 -8.80 -1.68 5.80
CA THR A 265 -8.26 -1.18 7.07
C THR A 265 -8.93 -1.86 8.27
N ASP A 266 -10.26 -1.97 8.28
CA ASP A 266 -11.00 -2.64 9.36
C ASP A 266 -10.62 -4.12 9.47
N ASP A 267 -10.54 -4.84 8.35
CA ASP A 267 -10.13 -6.26 8.32
C ASP A 267 -8.68 -6.43 8.83
N ILE A 268 -7.76 -5.52 8.47
CA ILE A 268 -6.35 -5.59 8.88
C ILE A 268 -6.21 -5.34 10.39
N VAL A 269 -6.88 -4.32 10.92
CA VAL A 269 -6.87 -4.02 12.37
C VAL A 269 -7.40 -5.21 13.16
N ALA A 270 -8.48 -5.82 12.71
CA ALA A 270 -9.04 -7.02 13.34
C ALA A 270 -8.07 -8.22 13.27
N ALA A 271 -7.39 -8.40 12.13
CA ALA A 271 -6.41 -9.47 11.97
C ALA A 271 -5.18 -9.26 12.85
N GLU A 272 -4.63 -8.05 12.94
CA GLU A 272 -3.49 -7.74 13.82
C GLU A 272 -3.80 -8.05 15.29
N ALA A 273 -4.99 -7.66 15.77
CA ALA A 273 -5.40 -7.90 17.14
C ALA A 273 -5.44 -9.40 17.50
N LYS A 274 -5.81 -10.26 16.53
CA LYS A 274 -5.90 -11.71 16.71
C LYS A 274 -4.54 -12.39 16.54
N LEU A 275 -3.74 -11.99 15.59
CA LEU A 275 -2.56 -12.73 15.14
C LEU A 275 -1.45 -12.80 16.18
N VAL A 276 -1.34 -11.83 17.09
CA VAL A 276 -0.38 -11.90 18.21
C VAL A 276 -0.60 -13.20 19.01
N GLY A 277 -1.85 -13.49 19.40
CA GLY A 277 -2.18 -14.72 20.11
C GLY A 277 -2.11 -15.97 19.23
N ASP A 278 -2.49 -15.88 17.95
CA ASP A 278 -2.43 -17.01 17.02
C ASP A 278 -0.98 -17.46 16.77
N PHE A 279 -0.02 -16.54 16.69
CA PHE A 279 1.40 -16.90 16.53
C PHE A 279 1.90 -17.74 17.72
N GLU A 280 1.49 -17.44 18.94
CA GLU A 280 1.85 -18.22 20.13
C GLU A 280 1.09 -19.55 20.19
N THR A 281 -0.23 -19.51 20.04
CA THR A 281 -1.09 -20.65 20.37
C THR A 281 -1.27 -21.62 19.21
N LYS A 282 -1.50 -21.11 17.99
CA LYS A 282 -1.74 -21.91 16.79
C LYS A 282 -0.44 -22.28 16.09
N TYR A 283 0.45 -21.30 15.87
CA TYR A 283 1.69 -21.50 15.11
C TYR A 283 2.89 -21.88 15.96
N LYS A 284 2.74 -21.88 17.33
CA LYS A 284 3.77 -22.27 18.28
C LYS A 284 5.08 -21.48 18.11
N LYS A 285 4.96 -20.19 17.89
CA LYS A 285 6.09 -19.26 17.74
C LYS A 285 6.32 -18.47 19.03
N THR A 286 7.56 -18.04 19.24
CA THR A 286 7.88 -17.13 20.35
C THR A 286 7.52 -15.72 19.94
N VAL A 287 6.54 -15.12 20.60
CA VAL A 287 6.23 -13.69 20.42
C VAL A 287 6.99 -12.90 21.46
N VAL A 288 7.81 -11.96 20.99
CA VAL A 288 8.68 -11.13 21.83
C VAL A 288 8.15 -9.70 21.86
N LYS A 289 7.88 -9.17 23.05
CA LYS A 289 7.57 -7.75 23.25
C LYS A 289 8.87 -6.97 23.24
N SER A 290 9.16 -6.30 22.14
CA SER A 290 10.33 -5.42 22.01
C SER A 290 10.12 -4.12 22.79
N ASP A 291 11.21 -3.54 23.32
CA ASP A 291 11.19 -2.21 23.95
C ASP A 291 11.05 -1.11 22.90
N ARG A 292 9.79 -0.83 22.56
CA ARG A 292 9.45 0.17 21.52
C ARG A 292 10.05 1.55 21.86
N ALA A 293 10.13 1.92 23.14
CA ALA A 293 10.67 3.22 23.55
C ALA A 293 12.17 3.32 23.26
N ALA A 294 12.94 2.26 23.56
CA ALA A 294 14.36 2.21 23.26
C ALA A 294 14.61 2.31 21.74
N PHE A 295 13.81 1.59 20.92
CA PHE A 295 13.90 1.72 19.47
C PHE A 295 13.54 3.14 19.00
N GLN A 296 12.44 3.72 19.48
CA GLN A 296 12.02 5.06 19.08
C GLN A 296 13.10 6.10 19.34
N GLN A 297 13.79 6.05 20.49
CA GLN A 297 14.81 7.02 20.84
C GLN A 297 15.96 7.09 19.84
N VAL A 298 16.38 5.95 19.28
CA VAL A 298 17.47 5.96 18.28
C VAL A 298 17.01 6.57 16.95
N PHE A 299 15.70 6.55 16.63
CA PHE A 299 15.14 7.12 15.42
C PHE A 299 14.83 8.61 15.50
N LEU A 300 14.62 9.18 16.69
CA LEU A 300 14.34 10.62 16.84
C LEU A 300 15.43 11.51 16.22
N LYS A 301 16.69 11.07 16.30
CA LYS A 301 17.81 11.78 15.68
C LYS A 301 17.79 11.73 14.15
N PHE A 302 17.19 10.70 13.58
CA PHE A 302 17.09 10.49 12.13
C PHE A 302 15.99 11.30 11.47
N HIS A 303 14.87 11.52 12.15
CA HIS A 303 13.71 12.21 11.59
C HIS A 303 14.01 13.63 11.10
N ASN A 304 15.01 14.29 11.71
CA ASN A 304 15.46 15.63 11.33
C ASN A 304 16.93 15.64 10.89
N GLY A 305 17.49 14.46 10.55
CA GLY A 305 18.85 14.30 10.09
C GLY A 305 19.00 14.44 8.57
N PRO A 306 20.24 14.39 8.06
CA PRO A 306 20.53 14.58 6.64
C PRO A 306 20.01 13.46 5.72
N ASP A 307 19.65 12.31 6.28
CA ASP A 307 19.09 11.19 5.53
C ASP A 307 17.56 11.30 5.34
N ALA A 308 16.89 12.26 6.00
CA ALA A 308 15.46 12.51 5.80
C ALA A 308 15.22 13.13 4.40
N THR A 309 14.21 12.64 3.69
CA THR A 309 13.82 13.16 2.38
C THR A 309 12.69 14.21 2.47
N TRP A 310 12.39 14.64 3.69
CA TRP A 310 11.44 15.69 4.05
C TRP A 310 12.15 16.74 4.91
N ASP A 311 11.60 17.93 4.97
CA ASP A 311 12.11 19.00 5.83
C ASP A 311 11.47 18.97 7.23
N LYS A 312 12.06 19.76 8.14
CA LYS A 312 11.55 19.88 9.51
C LYS A 312 10.13 20.44 9.57
N ALA A 313 9.76 21.34 8.67
CA ALA A 313 8.43 21.93 8.66
C ALA A 313 7.36 20.88 8.35
N LEU A 314 7.62 19.97 7.43
CA LEU A 314 6.72 18.85 7.12
C LEU A 314 6.65 17.86 8.29
N TYR A 315 7.80 17.55 8.92
CA TYR A 315 7.83 16.72 10.13
C TYR A 315 6.96 17.32 11.25
N ASP A 316 7.12 18.62 11.53
CA ASP A 316 6.36 19.32 12.56
C ASP A 316 4.85 19.32 12.26
N LYS A 317 4.45 19.50 10.98
CA LYS A 317 3.04 19.38 10.55
C LYS A 317 2.47 17.99 10.83
N VAL A 318 3.21 16.91 10.55
CA VAL A 318 2.76 15.54 10.83
C VAL A 318 2.64 15.32 12.34
N GLN A 319 3.62 15.75 13.12
CA GLN A 319 3.61 15.59 14.59
C GLN A 319 2.52 16.41 15.28
N ALA A 320 2.10 17.54 14.69
CA ALA A 320 1.04 18.39 15.21
C ALA A 320 -0.39 17.79 15.02
N ILE A 321 -0.56 16.74 14.25
CA ILE A 321 -1.84 16.04 14.08
C ILE A 321 -2.21 15.36 15.41
N LYS A 322 -3.36 15.77 16.00
CA LYS A 322 -3.85 15.33 17.32
C LYS A 322 -5.01 14.38 17.19
#